data_9aab948f3630aff469d69f1728e53109
#
_entry.id   9aab948f3630aff469d69f1728e53109
#
_cell.length_a   1.000
_cell.length_b   1.000
_cell.length_c   1.000
_cell.angle_alpha   90.00
_cell.angle_beta   90.00
_cell.angle_gamma   90.00
#
_symmetry.space_group_name_H-M   'P 1'
#
loop_
_entity.id
_entity.type
_entity.pdbx_description
1 polymer ?
#
loop_
_entity_poly.entity_id
_entity_poly.type
_entity_poly.pdbx_seq_one_letter_code
_entity_poly.pdbx_strand_id
1 'polypeptide(L)'
;MVNGDSNLKFLLFKVLSALKHFYSFKELESRLGVSAQILWRYVSLRSVPERVTAEKLLQKIEREGLIDEAIKKSLQDSDEPWQILSNPGIMTLAELKAMELFKGEKVSAIVTGKDGYSTAFGAMLSDAFHCRLCAPSSTPYSRHIIVKNYKVAQDYYDSLIFPKECVPRKGRVVIVLVDGNKLFQLSSLIDVVRVRQASLAGVVVVMGSENKLKEFLKNKLGIEVKVVSLMDFCDRNPQECRKVSPSETVTEF
;
A
#
# COMPACT_ATOMS: atom_id res chain seq x y z
N MET A 1 5.87 16.60 19.13
CA MET A 1 6.38 17.25 17.89
C MET A 1 7.68 16.58 17.51
N VAL A 2 7.66 15.65 16.56
CA VAL A 2 8.92 15.08 16.03
C VAL A 2 9.53 16.16 15.15
N ASN A 3 10.77 16.59 15.49
CA ASN A 3 11.49 17.60 14.73
C ASN A 3 11.56 17.19 13.26
N GLY A 4 11.24 18.11 12.32
CA GLY A 4 11.27 17.86 10.88
C GLY A 4 12.61 17.30 10.38
N ASP A 5 13.67 17.48 11.14
CA ASP A 5 15.02 16.94 10.90
C ASP A 5 15.09 15.41 11.12
N SER A 6 14.48 14.92 12.22
CA SER A 6 14.43 13.47 12.51
C SER A 6 13.60 12.71 11.48
N ASN A 7 12.54 13.33 10.96
CA ASN A 7 11.66 12.74 9.96
C ASN A 7 12.39 12.53 8.61
N LEU A 8 13.19 13.51 8.18
CA LEU A 8 13.94 13.43 6.92
C LEU A 8 15.02 12.35 6.94
N LYS A 9 15.74 12.24 8.05
CA LYS A 9 16.79 11.23 8.25
C LYS A 9 16.19 9.81 8.27
N PHE A 10 15.04 9.67 8.93
CA PHE A 10 14.30 8.41 8.95
C PHE A 10 13.74 8.04 7.57
N LEU A 11 13.24 9.03 6.82
CA LEU A 11 12.80 8.83 5.43
C LEU A 11 13.95 8.32 4.56
N LEU A 12 15.13 8.95 4.62
CA LEU A 12 16.30 8.48 3.87
C LEU A 12 16.70 7.06 4.25
N PHE A 13 16.71 6.75 5.57
CA PHE A 13 16.96 5.38 6.03
C PHE A 13 15.98 4.38 5.40
N LYS A 14 14.67 4.64 5.44
CA LYS A 14 13.64 3.78 4.83
C LYS A 14 13.86 3.61 3.34
N VAL A 15 14.09 4.70 2.61
CA VAL A 15 14.33 4.66 1.16
C VAL A 15 15.59 3.85 0.81
N LEU A 16 16.71 4.10 1.48
CA LEU A 16 17.94 3.33 1.24
C LEU A 16 17.79 1.85 1.61
N SER A 17 17.09 1.55 2.69
CA SER A 17 16.78 0.17 3.10
C SER A 17 15.92 -0.54 2.07
N ALA A 18 14.94 0.14 1.47
CA ALA A 18 14.14 -0.41 0.37
C ALA A 18 14.99 -0.64 -0.88
N LEU A 19 15.77 0.36 -1.31
CA LEU A 19 16.60 0.29 -2.50
C LEU A 19 17.66 -0.81 -2.42
N LYS A 20 18.14 -1.14 -1.21
CA LYS A 20 19.09 -2.22 -0.97
C LYS A 20 18.59 -3.60 -1.42
N HIS A 21 17.28 -3.80 -1.55
CA HIS A 21 16.71 -5.04 -2.07
C HIS A 21 16.80 -5.17 -3.60
N PHE A 22 17.15 -4.09 -4.31
CA PHE A 22 17.21 -4.02 -5.77
C PHE A 22 18.60 -3.67 -6.29
N TYR A 23 19.43 -3.04 -5.46
CA TYR A 23 20.76 -2.56 -5.82
C TYR A 23 21.79 -3.02 -4.79
N SER A 24 22.98 -3.35 -5.27
CA SER A 24 24.14 -3.49 -4.41
C SER A 24 24.61 -2.12 -3.89
N PHE A 25 25.36 -2.11 -2.80
CA PHE A 25 25.94 -0.84 -2.34
C PHE A 25 26.94 -0.21 -3.32
N LYS A 26 27.58 -0.99 -4.19
CA LYS A 26 28.47 -0.49 -5.25
C LYS A 26 27.67 0.20 -6.36
N GLU A 27 26.52 -0.33 -6.75
CA GLU A 27 25.62 0.31 -7.71
C GLU A 27 25.07 1.62 -7.13
N LEU A 28 24.63 1.62 -5.87
CA LEU A 28 24.18 2.85 -5.21
C LEU A 28 25.32 3.87 -5.06
N GLU A 29 26.55 3.45 -4.79
CA GLU A 29 27.73 4.33 -4.74
C GLU A 29 27.94 5.04 -6.08
N SER A 30 27.92 4.29 -7.18
CA SER A 30 28.13 4.87 -8.53
C SER A 30 27.04 5.89 -8.89
N ARG A 31 25.79 5.63 -8.45
CA ARG A 31 24.63 6.47 -8.76
C ARG A 31 24.55 7.68 -7.80
N LEU A 32 24.76 7.46 -6.50
CA LEU A 32 24.57 8.48 -5.47
C LEU A 32 25.83 9.31 -5.20
N GLY A 33 27.01 8.81 -5.57
CA GLY A 33 28.29 9.50 -5.30
C GLY A 33 28.67 9.52 -3.82
N VAL A 34 28.17 8.57 -3.06
CA VAL A 34 28.48 8.34 -1.65
C VAL A 34 29.03 6.93 -1.51
N SER A 35 30.17 6.76 -0.84
CA SER A 35 30.82 5.46 -0.77
C SER A 35 29.91 4.36 -0.20
N ALA A 36 30.08 3.13 -0.74
CA ALA A 36 29.32 1.96 -0.30
C ALA A 36 29.40 1.74 1.22
N GLN A 37 30.56 2.05 1.82
CA GLN A 37 30.75 1.95 3.27
C GLN A 37 29.88 2.96 4.06
N ILE A 38 29.75 4.18 3.58
CA ILE A 38 28.89 5.20 4.21
C ILE A 38 27.41 4.80 4.04
N LEU A 39 26.99 4.39 2.85
CA LEU A 39 25.63 3.93 2.60
C LEU A 39 25.27 2.73 3.49
N TRP A 40 26.18 1.76 3.63
CA TRP A 40 26.00 0.65 4.55
C TRP A 40 25.84 1.11 6.00
N ARG A 41 26.63 2.09 6.45
CA ARG A 41 26.50 2.64 7.81
C ARG A 41 25.15 3.32 8.04
N TYR A 42 24.59 3.99 7.02
CA TYR A 42 23.25 4.58 7.10
C TYR A 42 22.16 3.51 7.20
N VAL A 43 22.20 2.49 6.33
CA VAL A 43 21.22 1.38 6.33
C VAL A 43 21.33 0.52 7.60
N SER A 44 22.53 0.36 8.16
CA SER A 44 22.74 -0.38 9.42
C SER A 44 22.56 0.46 10.69
N LEU A 45 22.13 1.72 10.57
CA LEU A 45 21.96 2.67 11.67
C LEU A 45 23.25 2.91 12.52
N ARG A 46 24.42 2.61 11.97
CA ARG A 46 25.71 2.88 12.64
C ARG A 46 26.12 4.35 12.56
N SER A 47 25.58 5.08 11.64
CA SER A 47 25.68 6.54 11.56
C SER A 47 24.42 7.12 10.96
N VAL A 48 24.14 8.37 11.31
CA VAL A 48 22.99 9.11 10.81
C VAL A 48 23.55 10.29 9.99
N PRO A 49 23.09 10.51 8.75
CA PRO A 49 23.54 11.65 7.96
C PRO A 49 23.10 12.97 8.58
N GLU A 50 23.83 14.03 8.29
CA GLU A 50 23.36 15.38 8.56
C GLU A 50 22.15 15.70 7.66
N ARG A 51 21.33 16.66 8.09
CA ARG A 51 20.12 17.07 7.38
C ARG A 51 20.39 17.41 5.91
N VAL A 52 21.37 18.25 5.66
CA VAL A 52 21.73 18.68 4.29
C VAL A 52 22.15 17.51 3.42
N THR A 53 22.89 16.56 3.99
CA THR A 53 23.28 15.32 3.29
C THR A 53 22.07 14.44 2.97
N ALA A 54 21.14 14.30 3.93
CA ALA A 54 19.92 13.54 3.73
C ALA A 54 19.03 14.14 2.64
N GLU A 55 18.85 15.46 2.62
CA GLU A 55 18.11 16.18 1.59
C GLU A 55 18.72 15.99 0.20
N LYS A 56 20.05 16.17 0.08
CA LYS A 56 20.77 15.97 -1.19
C LYS A 56 20.66 14.54 -1.72
N LEU A 57 20.72 13.54 -0.83
CA LEU A 57 20.61 12.14 -1.23
C LEU A 57 19.20 11.80 -1.68
N LEU A 58 18.16 12.25 -0.98
CA LEU A 58 16.77 12.04 -1.40
C LEU A 58 16.48 12.69 -2.74
N GLN A 59 16.91 13.94 -2.95
CA GLN A 59 16.78 14.62 -4.23
C GLN A 59 17.53 13.89 -5.36
N LYS A 60 18.68 13.31 -5.05
CA LYS A 60 19.46 12.55 -6.03
C LYS A 60 18.79 11.24 -6.38
N ILE A 61 18.24 10.50 -5.41
CA ILE A 61 17.47 9.28 -5.59
C ILE A 61 16.26 9.54 -6.52
N GLU A 62 15.54 10.62 -6.28
CA GLU A 62 14.40 11.06 -7.09
C GLU A 62 14.84 11.41 -8.52
N ARG A 63 15.86 12.26 -8.67
CA ARG A 63 16.39 12.68 -9.98
C ARG A 63 16.93 11.52 -10.82
N GLU A 64 17.57 10.55 -10.19
CA GLU A 64 18.09 9.34 -10.85
C GLU A 64 16.97 8.29 -11.13
N GLY A 65 15.73 8.53 -10.66
CA GLY A 65 14.61 7.62 -10.89
C GLY A 65 14.78 6.23 -10.28
N LEU A 66 15.57 6.12 -9.18
CA LEU A 66 15.95 4.83 -8.59
C LEU A 66 14.76 4.03 -8.07
N ILE A 67 13.74 4.72 -7.57
CA ILE A 67 12.52 4.07 -7.06
C ILE A 67 11.72 3.46 -8.20
N ASP A 68 11.50 4.21 -9.28
CA ASP A 68 10.75 3.73 -10.45
C ASP A 68 11.48 2.59 -11.16
N GLU A 69 12.83 2.66 -11.23
CA GLU A 69 13.65 1.58 -11.78
C GLU A 69 13.58 0.32 -10.91
N ALA A 70 13.61 0.46 -9.59
CA ALA A 70 13.47 -0.66 -8.66
C ALA A 70 12.13 -1.38 -8.82
N ILE A 71 11.03 -0.60 -8.95
CA ILE A 71 9.70 -1.13 -9.20
C ILE A 71 9.65 -1.88 -10.54
N LYS A 72 10.20 -1.29 -11.61
CA LYS A 72 10.27 -1.93 -12.93
C LYS A 72 11.07 -3.22 -12.91
N LYS A 73 12.23 -3.26 -12.24
CA LYS A 73 13.01 -4.48 -12.06
C LYS A 73 12.20 -5.59 -11.40
N SER A 74 11.49 -5.29 -10.32
CA SER A 74 10.64 -6.28 -9.64
C SER A 74 9.55 -6.86 -10.54
N LEU A 75 8.99 -6.05 -11.45
CA LEU A 75 7.99 -6.50 -12.40
C LEU A 75 8.60 -7.39 -13.50
N GLN A 76 9.87 -7.17 -13.87
CA GLN A 76 10.56 -7.95 -14.89
C GLN A 76 11.07 -9.29 -14.37
N ASP A 77 11.53 -9.33 -13.11
CA ASP A 77 12.18 -10.49 -12.49
C ASP A 77 11.18 -11.53 -11.95
N SER A 78 9.88 -11.24 -12.00
CA SER A 78 8.89 -12.10 -11.35
C SER A 78 7.60 -12.21 -12.17
N ASP A 79 7.17 -13.45 -12.43
CA ASP A 79 5.90 -13.78 -13.08
C ASP A 79 4.77 -13.99 -12.07
N GLU A 80 5.11 -14.20 -10.80
CA GLU A 80 4.16 -14.54 -9.75
C GLU A 80 3.95 -13.37 -8.77
N PRO A 81 2.72 -12.94 -8.52
CA PRO A 81 2.42 -11.83 -7.61
C PRO A 81 3.02 -12.01 -6.20
N TRP A 82 3.08 -13.24 -5.67
CA TRP A 82 3.63 -13.50 -4.35
C TRP A 82 5.12 -13.20 -4.24
N GLN A 83 5.89 -13.40 -5.31
CA GLN A 83 7.32 -13.08 -5.34
C GLN A 83 7.56 -11.59 -5.18
N ILE A 84 6.73 -10.78 -5.84
CA ILE A 84 6.75 -9.31 -5.73
C ILE A 84 6.39 -8.90 -4.31
N LEU A 85 5.27 -9.44 -3.79
CA LEU A 85 4.75 -9.08 -2.47
C LEU A 85 5.62 -9.58 -1.32
N SER A 86 6.41 -10.62 -1.52
CA SER A 86 7.36 -11.10 -0.52
C SER A 86 8.62 -10.26 -0.42
N ASN A 87 8.86 -9.34 -1.36
CA ASN A 87 10.01 -8.43 -1.32
C ASN A 87 9.76 -7.26 -0.35
N PRO A 88 10.52 -7.18 0.78
CA PRO A 88 10.32 -6.12 1.76
C PRO A 88 10.56 -4.72 1.20
N GLY A 89 11.42 -4.59 0.19
CA GLY A 89 11.69 -3.33 -0.51
C GLY A 89 10.45 -2.79 -1.18
N ILE A 90 9.69 -3.64 -1.88
CA ILE A 90 8.41 -3.27 -2.53
C ILE A 90 7.39 -2.78 -1.49
N MET A 91 7.22 -3.53 -0.40
CA MET A 91 6.27 -3.15 0.64
C MET A 91 6.66 -1.81 1.29
N THR A 92 7.95 -1.57 1.49
CA THR A 92 8.45 -0.29 2.01
C THR A 92 8.24 0.86 1.02
N LEU A 93 8.46 0.65 -0.28
CA LEU A 93 8.18 1.68 -1.30
C LEU A 93 6.68 2.01 -1.38
N ALA A 94 5.81 1.00 -1.27
CA ALA A 94 4.37 1.20 -1.21
C ALA A 94 3.94 2.00 0.04
N GLU A 95 4.53 1.69 1.20
CA GLU A 95 4.32 2.44 2.43
C GLU A 95 4.70 3.91 2.27
N LEU A 96 5.88 4.19 1.72
CA LEU A 96 6.37 5.55 1.51
C LEU A 96 5.45 6.35 0.56
N LYS A 97 5.01 5.74 -0.52
CA LYS A 97 4.06 6.34 -1.47
C LYS A 97 2.71 6.65 -0.81
N ALA A 98 2.22 5.74 0.03
CA ALA A 98 0.99 5.96 0.78
C ALA A 98 1.15 7.09 1.81
N MET A 99 2.26 7.13 2.54
CA MET A 99 2.55 8.21 3.50
C MET A 99 2.58 9.58 2.85
N GLU A 100 3.14 9.69 1.65
CA GLU A 100 3.17 10.94 0.89
C GLU A 100 1.76 11.39 0.48
N LEU A 101 0.95 10.47 -0.06
CA LEU A 101 -0.43 10.76 -0.49
C LEU A 101 -1.32 11.25 0.65
N PHE A 102 -1.17 10.67 1.84
CA PHE A 102 -1.97 11.00 3.03
C PHE A 102 -1.28 11.99 3.97
N LYS A 103 -0.21 12.65 3.52
CA LYS A 103 0.51 13.64 4.33
C LYS A 103 -0.43 14.74 4.85
N GLY A 104 -0.41 14.96 6.16
CA GLY A 104 -1.26 15.94 6.82
C GLY A 104 -2.69 15.48 7.09
N GLU A 105 -3.08 14.28 6.67
CA GLU A 105 -4.40 13.72 6.98
C GLU A 105 -4.40 12.95 8.30
N LYS A 106 -5.46 13.14 9.09
CA LYS A 106 -5.66 12.35 10.30
C LYS A 106 -6.39 11.06 9.96
N VAL A 107 -5.64 9.98 9.77
CA VAL A 107 -6.17 8.64 9.60
C VAL A 107 -6.48 8.03 10.98
N SER A 108 -7.67 7.46 11.15
CA SER A 108 -8.13 6.87 12.42
C SER A 108 -7.97 5.35 12.47
N ALA A 109 -8.03 4.71 11.30
CA ALA A 109 -7.85 3.27 11.17
C ALA A 109 -7.46 2.88 9.75
N ILE A 110 -6.70 1.80 9.65
CA ILE A 110 -6.46 1.05 8.41
C ILE A 110 -7.37 -0.18 8.42
N VAL A 111 -8.14 -0.38 7.35
CA VAL A 111 -8.99 -1.56 7.14
C VAL A 111 -8.40 -2.38 6.01
N THR A 112 -8.09 -3.65 6.26
CA THR A 112 -7.36 -4.49 5.30
C THR A 112 -8.25 -5.53 4.62
N GLY A 113 -7.79 -6.01 3.46
CA GLY A 113 -8.28 -7.24 2.88
C GLY A 113 -7.99 -8.46 3.76
N LYS A 114 -8.58 -9.61 3.39
CA LYS A 114 -8.52 -10.86 4.20
C LYS A 114 -7.23 -11.66 3.99
N ASP A 115 -6.44 -11.35 2.99
CA ASP A 115 -5.19 -12.08 2.74
C ASP A 115 -4.04 -11.63 3.66
N GLY A 116 -3.05 -12.50 3.82
CA GLY A 116 -1.91 -12.27 4.72
C GLY A 116 -1.07 -11.06 4.32
N TYR A 117 -0.87 -10.81 3.03
CA TYR A 117 -0.07 -9.67 2.56
C TYR A 117 -0.81 -8.34 2.77
N SER A 118 -2.12 -8.29 2.53
CA SER A 118 -2.93 -7.10 2.85
C SER A 118 -2.89 -6.78 4.34
N THR A 119 -2.93 -7.81 5.20
CA THR A 119 -2.82 -7.64 6.66
C THR A 119 -1.44 -7.16 7.07
N ALA A 120 -0.38 -7.76 6.53
CA ALA A 120 1.01 -7.35 6.82
C ALA A 120 1.27 -5.90 6.38
N PHE A 121 0.86 -5.55 5.16
CA PHE A 121 1.00 -4.19 4.65
C PHE A 121 0.14 -3.19 5.43
N GLY A 122 -1.07 -3.57 5.80
CA GLY A 122 -1.93 -2.75 6.66
C GLY A 122 -1.32 -2.51 8.05
N ALA A 123 -0.61 -3.49 8.62
CA ALA A 123 0.12 -3.31 9.87
C ALA A 123 1.26 -2.29 9.73
N MET A 124 2.04 -2.34 8.64
CA MET A 124 3.07 -1.34 8.34
C MET A 124 2.48 0.07 8.26
N LEU A 125 1.38 0.25 7.52
CA LEU A 125 0.70 1.55 7.40
C LEU A 125 0.06 2.00 8.70
N SER A 126 -0.48 1.08 9.50
CA SER A 126 -1.05 1.37 10.82
C SER A 126 0.01 1.95 11.78
N ASP A 127 1.21 1.39 11.76
CA ASP A 127 2.35 1.90 12.51
C ASP A 127 2.78 3.29 11.99
N ALA A 128 2.95 3.42 10.67
CA ALA A 128 3.37 4.67 10.04
C ALA A 128 2.40 5.85 10.27
N PHE A 129 1.09 5.58 10.30
CA PHE A 129 0.05 6.58 10.57
C PHE A 129 -0.33 6.71 12.05
N HIS A 130 0.26 5.90 12.93
CA HIS A 130 -0.08 5.83 14.36
C HIS A 130 -1.58 5.67 14.60
N CYS A 131 -2.22 4.74 13.87
CA CYS A 131 -3.65 4.52 13.91
C CYS A 131 -3.99 3.03 14.13
N ARG A 132 -5.29 2.71 14.26
CA ARG A 132 -5.72 1.33 14.50
C ARG A 132 -5.60 0.48 13.25
N LEU A 133 -5.16 -0.77 13.43
CA LEU A 133 -5.30 -1.82 12.42
C LEU A 133 -6.65 -2.53 12.60
N CYS A 134 -7.41 -2.63 11.53
CA CYS A 134 -8.64 -3.42 11.42
C CYS A 134 -8.44 -4.46 10.33
N ALA A 135 -7.99 -5.64 10.70
CA ALA A 135 -7.87 -6.79 9.83
C ALA A 135 -9.05 -7.75 10.04
N PRO A 136 -9.63 -8.33 8.98
CA PRO A 136 -10.67 -9.33 9.13
C PRO A 136 -10.08 -10.66 9.60
N SER A 137 -10.91 -11.49 10.24
CA SER A 137 -10.54 -12.85 10.63
C SER A 137 -11.48 -13.88 9.98
N SER A 138 -11.06 -15.13 10.00
CA SER A 138 -11.90 -16.25 9.56
C SER A 138 -12.87 -16.70 10.66
N THR A 139 -12.55 -16.40 11.92
CA THR A 139 -13.37 -16.72 13.08
C THR A 139 -13.60 -15.49 13.93
N PRO A 140 -14.78 -15.32 14.52
CA PRO A 140 -15.05 -14.19 15.41
C PRO A 140 -14.22 -14.31 16.70
N TYR A 141 -13.49 -13.25 17.05
CA TYR A 141 -12.76 -13.11 18.31
C TYR A 141 -13.25 -11.91 19.14
N SER A 142 -14.45 -11.42 18.81
CA SER A 142 -15.15 -10.36 19.54
C SER A 142 -16.61 -10.73 19.71
N ARG A 143 -17.25 -10.26 20.79
CA ARG A 143 -18.69 -10.43 21.03
C ARG A 143 -19.54 -9.64 20.02
N HIS A 144 -19.04 -8.51 19.57
CA HIS A 144 -19.72 -7.64 18.61
C HIS A 144 -18.94 -7.61 17.31
N ILE A 145 -19.52 -8.16 16.25
CA ILE A 145 -18.88 -8.30 14.95
C ILE A 145 -19.68 -7.60 13.84
N ILE A 146 -18.98 -7.27 12.77
CA ILE A 146 -19.54 -6.93 11.47
C ILE A 146 -19.17 -8.06 10.53
N VAL A 147 -20.17 -8.65 9.87
CA VAL A 147 -19.95 -9.67 8.83
C VAL A 147 -20.40 -9.09 7.49
N LYS A 148 -19.53 -9.21 6.49
CA LYS A 148 -19.84 -8.87 5.09
C LYS A 148 -19.39 -10.00 4.19
N ASN A 149 -20.30 -10.48 3.37
CA ASN A 149 -20.01 -11.49 2.37
C ASN A 149 -19.59 -10.81 1.06
N TYR A 150 -18.70 -11.43 0.32
CA TYR A 150 -18.33 -11.00 -1.02
C TYR A 150 -18.12 -12.19 -1.94
N LYS A 151 -18.40 -11.98 -3.21
CA LYS A 151 -18.23 -12.99 -4.24
C LYS A 151 -16.75 -13.14 -4.58
N VAL A 152 -16.26 -14.36 -4.59
CA VAL A 152 -14.88 -14.70 -4.98
C VAL A 152 -14.85 -15.31 -6.37
N ALA A 153 -15.83 -16.17 -6.70
CA ALA A 153 -16.02 -16.78 -7.99
C ALA A 153 -17.52 -17.00 -8.25
N GLN A 154 -17.89 -17.56 -9.42
CA GLN A 154 -19.28 -17.65 -9.86
C GLN A 154 -20.24 -18.19 -8.80
N ASP A 155 -19.86 -19.25 -8.07
CA ASP A 155 -20.68 -19.88 -7.02
C ASP A 155 -19.97 -19.92 -5.66
N TYR A 156 -18.95 -19.10 -5.47
CA TYR A 156 -18.17 -19.08 -4.25
C TYR A 156 -18.17 -17.71 -3.59
N TYR A 157 -18.63 -17.69 -2.33
CA TYR A 157 -18.65 -16.51 -1.47
C TYR A 157 -17.73 -16.71 -0.30
N ASP A 158 -17.07 -15.66 0.13
CA ASP A 158 -16.28 -15.59 1.35
C ASP A 158 -16.78 -14.46 2.24
N SER A 159 -16.37 -14.46 3.50
CA SER A 159 -16.85 -13.51 4.50
C SER A 159 -15.72 -12.71 5.11
N LEU A 160 -15.97 -11.43 5.31
CA LEU A 160 -15.15 -10.54 6.12
C LEU A 160 -15.78 -10.43 7.51
N ILE A 161 -15.07 -10.86 8.53
CA ILE A 161 -15.51 -10.79 9.93
C ILE A 161 -14.62 -9.81 10.67
N PHE A 162 -15.19 -8.69 11.09
CA PHE A 162 -14.47 -7.66 11.84
C PHE A 162 -15.02 -7.50 13.24
N PRO A 163 -14.18 -7.26 14.27
CA PRO A 163 -14.65 -6.69 15.50
C PRO A 163 -15.30 -5.32 15.23
N LYS A 164 -16.53 -5.12 15.67
CA LYS A 164 -17.29 -3.91 15.37
C LYS A 164 -16.55 -2.63 15.78
N GLU A 165 -15.87 -2.65 16.91
CA GLU A 165 -15.20 -1.48 17.46
C GLU A 165 -13.80 -1.22 16.88
N CYS A 166 -13.27 -2.11 16.00
CA CYS A 166 -11.98 -1.85 15.35
C CYS A 166 -12.06 -0.65 14.40
N VAL A 167 -13.18 -0.49 13.68
CA VAL A 167 -13.46 0.69 12.87
C VAL A 167 -14.08 1.78 13.74
N PRO A 168 -13.40 2.91 14.00
CA PRO A 168 -13.93 3.99 14.83
C PRO A 168 -15.19 4.59 14.20
N ARG A 169 -16.22 4.78 15.04
CA ARG A 169 -17.44 5.46 14.60
C ARG A 169 -17.12 6.89 14.17
N LYS A 170 -17.61 7.29 12.99
CA LYS A 170 -17.30 8.60 12.36
C LYS A 170 -15.80 8.86 12.19
N GLY A 171 -14.97 7.82 12.23
CA GLY A 171 -13.53 7.93 11.97
C GLY A 171 -13.22 8.14 10.49
N ARG A 172 -11.97 8.48 10.18
CA ARG A 172 -11.43 8.58 8.83
C ARG A 172 -10.55 7.37 8.53
N VAL A 173 -10.90 6.60 7.52
CA VAL A 173 -10.37 5.26 7.28
C VAL A 173 -9.65 5.18 5.93
N VAL A 174 -8.54 4.46 5.88
CA VAL A 174 -7.89 4.04 4.64
C VAL A 174 -8.10 2.54 4.47
N ILE A 175 -8.56 2.11 3.28
CA ILE A 175 -8.66 0.70 2.92
C ILE A 175 -7.37 0.27 2.24
N VAL A 176 -6.88 -0.91 2.61
CA VAL A 176 -5.62 -1.47 2.11
C VAL A 176 -5.85 -2.86 1.52
N LEU A 177 -5.47 -3.02 0.27
CA LEU A 177 -5.44 -4.29 -0.45
C LEU A 177 -4.08 -4.42 -1.14
N VAL A 178 -3.51 -5.61 -1.21
CA VAL A 178 -2.31 -5.80 -2.04
C VAL A 178 -2.67 -5.97 -3.51
N ASP A 179 -3.83 -6.56 -3.80
CA ASP A 179 -4.34 -6.76 -5.16
C ASP A 179 -5.58 -5.90 -5.42
N GLY A 180 -5.44 -4.89 -6.25
CA GLY A 180 -6.49 -3.96 -6.65
C GLY A 180 -7.56 -4.57 -7.56
N ASN A 181 -7.35 -5.79 -8.09
CA ASN A 181 -8.38 -6.47 -8.89
C ASN A 181 -9.47 -7.13 -8.04
N LYS A 182 -9.30 -7.20 -6.71
CA LYS A 182 -10.30 -7.75 -5.78
C LYS A 182 -11.45 -6.77 -5.53
N LEU A 183 -12.15 -6.34 -6.59
CA LEU A 183 -13.15 -5.29 -6.54
C LEU A 183 -14.38 -5.64 -5.67
N PHE A 184 -14.81 -6.90 -5.65
CA PHE A 184 -15.91 -7.35 -4.78
C PHE A 184 -15.53 -7.27 -3.31
N GLN A 185 -14.28 -7.66 -2.96
CA GLN A 185 -13.77 -7.50 -1.60
C GLN A 185 -13.68 -6.03 -1.22
N LEU A 186 -13.20 -5.17 -2.13
CA LEU A 186 -13.15 -3.71 -1.92
C LEU A 186 -14.52 -3.13 -1.62
N SER A 187 -15.55 -3.52 -2.39
CA SER A 187 -16.93 -3.08 -2.15
C SER A 187 -17.39 -3.46 -0.75
N SER A 188 -17.17 -4.71 -0.34
CA SER A 188 -17.56 -5.18 1.00
C SER A 188 -16.77 -4.50 2.13
N LEU A 189 -15.50 -4.14 1.92
CA LEU A 189 -14.72 -3.33 2.87
C LEU A 189 -15.30 -1.92 3.02
N ILE A 190 -15.74 -1.31 1.91
CA ILE A 190 -16.43 -0.01 1.96
C ILE A 190 -17.73 -0.11 2.74
N ASP A 191 -18.47 -1.20 2.60
CA ASP A 191 -19.68 -1.42 3.39
C ASP A 191 -19.41 -1.56 4.89
N VAL A 192 -18.28 -2.19 5.28
CA VAL A 192 -17.83 -2.22 6.69
C VAL A 192 -17.60 -0.80 7.20
N VAL A 193 -16.96 0.07 6.41
CA VAL A 193 -16.72 1.48 6.75
C VAL A 193 -18.05 2.23 6.89
N ARG A 194 -19.00 2.03 5.96
CA ARG A 194 -20.32 2.66 5.96
C ARG A 194 -21.16 2.27 7.18
N VAL A 195 -21.15 1.00 7.58
CA VAL A 195 -21.86 0.52 8.78
C VAL A 195 -21.43 1.26 10.04
N ARG A 196 -20.17 1.72 10.09
CA ARG A 196 -19.64 2.50 11.21
C ARG A 196 -19.85 4.00 11.05
N GLN A 197 -20.52 4.45 9.98
CA GLN A 197 -20.63 5.87 9.65
C GLN A 197 -19.27 6.56 9.58
N ALA A 198 -18.23 5.81 9.23
CA ALA A 198 -16.88 6.34 9.03
C ALA A 198 -16.74 6.88 7.60
N SER A 199 -15.82 7.80 7.40
CA SER A 199 -15.49 8.35 6.09
C SER A 199 -14.29 7.60 5.49
N LEU A 200 -14.37 7.29 4.21
CA LEU A 200 -13.24 6.73 3.46
C LEU A 200 -12.29 7.86 3.08
N ALA A 201 -11.05 7.81 3.55
CA ALA A 201 -9.98 8.76 3.20
C ALA A 201 -9.34 8.40 1.86
N GLY A 202 -9.24 7.10 1.59
CA GLY A 202 -8.70 6.58 0.34
C GLY A 202 -8.50 5.08 0.34
N VAL A 203 -8.00 4.60 -0.80
CA VAL A 203 -7.66 3.19 -1.05
C VAL A 203 -6.20 3.09 -1.43
N VAL A 204 -5.48 2.20 -0.79
CA VAL A 204 -4.07 1.90 -1.08
C VAL A 204 -3.97 0.46 -1.57
N VAL A 205 -3.37 0.28 -2.73
CA VAL A 205 -3.06 -1.05 -3.26
C VAL A 205 -1.57 -1.14 -3.60
N VAL A 206 -1.00 -2.33 -3.51
CA VAL A 206 0.37 -2.56 -3.96
C VAL A 206 0.38 -2.76 -5.47
N MET A 207 -0.52 -3.59 -5.95
CA MET A 207 -0.64 -3.98 -7.36
C MET A 207 -2.05 -3.70 -7.88
N GLY A 208 -2.16 -2.97 -8.97
CA GLY A 208 -3.44 -2.69 -9.61
C GLY A 208 -3.45 -1.37 -10.36
N SER A 209 -4.45 -1.17 -11.21
CA SER A 209 -4.59 0.09 -11.95
C SER A 209 -5.33 1.14 -11.12
N GLU A 210 -4.66 2.25 -10.83
CA GLU A 210 -5.30 3.40 -10.16
C GLU A 210 -6.53 3.90 -10.93
N ASN A 211 -6.44 3.94 -12.25
CA ASN A 211 -7.52 4.45 -13.10
C ASN A 211 -8.76 3.53 -13.03
N LYS A 212 -8.56 2.21 -13.11
CA LYS A 212 -9.66 1.23 -12.96
C LYS A 212 -10.30 1.31 -11.58
N LEU A 213 -9.49 1.45 -10.53
CA LEU A 213 -9.99 1.60 -9.16
C LEU A 213 -10.78 2.89 -8.97
N LYS A 214 -10.27 4.03 -9.48
CA LYS A 214 -10.98 5.33 -9.43
C LYS A 214 -12.31 5.26 -10.19
N GLU A 215 -12.30 4.66 -11.38
CA GLU A 215 -13.51 4.45 -12.17
C GLU A 215 -14.53 3.54 -11.47
N PHE A 216 -14.08 2.42 -10.89
CA PHE A 216 -14.95 1.53 -10.11
C PHE A 216 -15.57 2.25 -8.91
N LEU A 217 -14.79 2.99 -8.14
CA LEU A 217 -15.24 3.74 -6.97
C LEU A 217 -16.27 4.81 -7.37
N LYS A 218 -16.01 5.53 -8.45
CA LYS A 218 -16.90 6.59 -8.95
C LYS A 218 -18.18 6.01 -9.56
N ASN A 219 -18.06 5.09 -10.53
CA ASN A 219 -19.19 4.65 -11.34
C ASN A 219 -20.08 3.63 -10.62
N LYS A 220 -19.50 2.73 -9.81
CA LYS A 220 -20.24 1.68 -9.12
C LYS A 220 -20.66 2.04 -7.70
N LEU A 221 -19.89 2.87 -7.02
CA LEU A 221 -20.09 3.16 -5.60
C LEU A 221 -20.38 4.64 -5.30
N GLY A 222 -20.29 5.52 -6.31
CA GLY A 222 -20.50 6.97 -6.16
C GLY A 222 -19.48 7.63 -5.22
N ILE A 223 -18.24 7.11 -5.16
CA ILE A 223 -17.23 7.57 -4.21
C ILE A 223 -16.04 8.14 -4.97
N GLU A 224 -15.66 9.36 -4.65
CA GLU A 224 -14.41 9.99 -5.09
C GLU A 224 -13.47 10.15 -3.91
N VAL A 225 -12.38 9.39 -3.91
CA VAL A 225 -11.35 9.42 -2.86
C VAL A 225 -9.97 9.24 -3.46
N LYS A 226 -8.95 9.49 -2.65
CA LYS A 226 -7.57 9.23 -3.02
C LYS A 226 -7.37 7.74 -3.27
N VAL A 227 -6.72 7.41 -4.37
CA VAL A 227 -6.29 6.05 -4.70
C VAL A 227 -4.81 6.08 -5.00
N VAL A 228 -4.06 5.17 -4.43
CA VAL A 228 -2.66 4.96 -4.78
C VAL A 228 -2.42 3.49 -5.08
N SER A 229 -1.72 3.24 -6.16
CA SER A 229 -1.10 1.95 -6.48
C SER A 229 0.40 2.14 -6.60
N LEU A 230 1.17 1.17 -6.12
CA LEU A 230 2.61 1.18 -6.32
C LEU A 230 2.95 0.72 -7.74
N MET A 231 2.24 -0.29 -8.24
CA MET A 231 2.49 -0.95 -9.52
C MET A 231 1.21 -1.09 -10.32
N ASP A 232 1.24 -0.72 -11.59
CA ASP A 232 0.17 -1.05 -12.53
C ASP A 232 0.61 -2.22 -13.43
N PHE A 233 -0.07 -3.38 -13.30
CA PHE A 233 0.19 -4.51 -14.18
C PHE A 233 -0.17 -4.24 -15.66
N CYS A 234 -0.96 -3.22 -15.93
CA CYS A 234 -1.27 -2.82 -17.29
C CYS A 234 -0.05 -2.31 -18.04
N ASP A 235 0.96 -1.81 -17.33
CA ASP A 235 2.25 -1.41 -17.91
C ASP A 235 3.05 -2.63 -18.44
N ARG A 236 2.79 -3.83 -17.88
CA ARG A 236 3.50 -5.06 -18.25
C ARG A 236 2.87 -5.78 -19.45
N ASN A 237 1.56 -5.84 -19.51
CA ASN A 237 0.82 -6.52 -20.58
C ASN A 237 -0.48 -5.80 -20.95
N PRO A 238 -0.42 -4.78 -21.84
CA PRO A 238 -1.59 -4.01 -22.26
C PRO A 238 -2.70 -4.88 -22.89
N GLN A 239 -2.35 -6.06 -23.44
CA GLN A 239 -3.33 -6.97 -24.04
C GLN A 239 -4.12 -7.78 -22.99
N GLU A 240 -3.49 -8.17 -21.89
CA GLU A 240 -4.18 -8.83 -20.77
C GLU A 240 -5.07 -7.88 -20.00
N CYS A 241 -4.65 -6.62 -19.85
CA CYS A 241 -5.50 -5.59 -19.26
C CYS A 241 -6.80 -5.34 -20.04
N ARG A 242 -6.80 -5.54 -21.36
CA ARG A 242 -8.01 -5.44 -22.18
C ARG A 242 -8.92 -6.67 -22.04
N LYS A 243 -8.37 -7.84 -21.68
CA LYS A 243 -9.14 -9.09 -21.48
C LYS A 243 -9.84 -9.16 -20.11
N VAL A 244 -9.33 -8.43 -19.11
CA VAL A 244 -9.95 -8.27 -17.79
C VAL A 244 -10.91 -7.05 -17.79
N SER A 245 -11.53 -6.74 -18.91
CA SER A 245 -12.69 -5.86 -18.93
C SER A 245 -13.83 -6.55 -18.18
N PRO A 246 -14.57 -5.85 -17.31
CA PRO A 246 -15.71 -6.41 -16.61
C PRO A 246 -16.86 -6.62 -17.59
N SER A 247 -16.79 -7.68 -18.41
CA SER A 247 -17.93 -8.23 -19.13
C SER A 247 -18.66 -9.27 -18.27
N GLU A 248 -18.58 -9.17 -16.97
CA GLU A 248 -19.51 -9.85 -16.09
C GLU A 248 -20.54 -8.82 -15.61
N THR A 249 -21.59 -8.71 -16.38
CA THR A 249 -22.88 -8.15 -16.01
C THR A 249 -23.16 -8.46 -14.53
N VAL A 250 -23.10 -7.43 -13.72
CA VAL A 250 -23.76 -7.42 -12.42
C VAL A 250 -25.25 -7.46 -12.74
N THR A 251 -25.83 -8.65 -12.81
CA THR A 251 -27.28 -8.81 -12.67
C THR A 251 -27.61 -8.39 -11.25
N GLU A 252 -28.38 -7.33 -11.17
CA GLU A 252 -29.00 -6.82 -9.95
C GLU A 252 -29.77 -7.94 -9.24
N PHE A 253 -29.51 -8.07 -7.94
CA PHE A 253 -30.41 -8.63 -6.96
C PHE A 253 -30.52 -7.66 -5.78
#